data_15d90d91b6021e2ee72a01111d5c69bf
#
_entry.id   15d90d91b6021e2ee72a01111d5c69bf
#
_cell.length_a   1.000
_cell.length_b   1.000
_cell.length_c   1.000
_cell.angle_alpha   90.00
_cell.angle_beta   90.00
_cell.angle_gamma   90.00
#
_symmetry.space_group_name_H-M   'P 1'
#
loop_
_entity.id
_entity.type
_entity.pdbx_description
1 polymer ?
#
loop_
_entity_poly.entity_id
_entity_poly.type
_entity_poly.pdbx_seq_one_letter_code
_entity_poly.pdbx_strand_id
1 'polypeptide(L)'
;RETMENLLLTIDPGTVDWSRAQFALTAIYHWLFVPLTLGLAVIMGIMETCYYRTRKEFWRSAAQFWQRLFGINFAMGVATGIILEFEFGTNWSNYSWFVGDIFGAPLAIEGILAFFMESTFVAIMFFGWSKVSAGFHLASTWLTGLGATLSAWWILVANAWMQYPIGCTFNPETMRNEMTSFFDVALSPFAIDKFTHTVTSAWVLGAAFTVGVSCWYLLRKRHVELAKQSIKIGSIVGLVASLLAASTGHESAYMVAQTQPMKLAAMEALYEGGNSQSLTGIAMVNPFSQPDYMNESEPPMRVAVPNMLSILATKSTTGYVPGVRDIIKGYTKADGTKEPSLKEKQERGKRAIQALKDYRAGKDKETNKKILDSDMKYFGYGYIKDANQLVPYIPINFWAFRTMVGLGCLFILVFALMLFILYRKDITRPRWLQYLGLALIPLAYIASESGWLVAEFGRQPWTIQDMLPTWAAVSDLSSGGIAFTFFLFLVLFTAMLTVEISIMCKQIKKGPAL
;
A
#
# COMPACT_ATOMS: atom_id res chain seq x y z
N ARG A 1 -23.81 -20.43 13.87
CA ARG A 1 -23.72 -19.84 15.23
C ARG A 1 -22.58 -20.41 16.10
N GLU A 2 -21.98 -21.53 15.73
CA GLU A 2 -20.79 -22.13 16.40
C GLU A 2 -19.45 -21.61 15.87
N THR A 3 -19.49 -20.61 15.02
CA THR A 3 -18.49 -20.43 13.96
C THR A 3 -17.15 -19.82 14.41
N MET A 4 -17.06 -18.95 15.42
CA MET A 4 -15.75 -18.34 15.71
C MET A 4 -14.94 -19.05 16.81
N GLU A 5 -15.60 -19.70 17.76
CA GLU A 5 -14.89 -20.37 18.85
C GLU A 5 -14.27 -21.70 18.43
N ASN A 6 -14.94 -22.44 17.54
CA ASN A 6 -14.43 -23.72 17.00
C ASN A 6 -13.47 -23.50 15.82
N LEU A 7 -13.68 -22.45 15.01
CA LEU A 7 -12.83 -22.09 13.88
C LEU A 7 -11.42 -21.67 14.28
N LEU A 8 -11.28 -20.94 15.37
CA LEU A 8 -9.98 -20.44 15.86
C LEU A 8 -9.06 -21.57 16.37
N LEU A 9 -9.58 -22.76 16.64
CA LEU A 9 -8.82 -23.91 17.16
C LEU A 9 -8.52 -24.99 16.12
N THR A 10 -9.15 -24.96 14.95
CA THR A 10 -9.16 -26.10 13.99
C THR A 10 -8.82 -25.75 12.55
N ILE A 11 -8.47 -24.48 12.23
CA ILE A 11 -8.12 -24.11 10.85
C ILE A 11 -6.83 -24.81 10.43
N ASP A 12 -6.92 -25.55 9.32
CA ASP A 12 -5.79 -26.18 8.69
C ASP A 12 -4.71 -25.13 8.32
N PRO A 13 -3.45 -25.28 8.76
CA PRO A 13 -2.37 -24.38 8.38
C PRO A 13 -2.24 -24.17 6.87
N GLY A 14 -2.50 -25.21 6.07
CA GLY A 14 -2.49 -25.11 4.62
C GLY A 14 -3.57 -24.15 4.08
N THR A 15 -4.74 -24.10 4.69
CA THR A 15 -5.80 -23.12 4.36
C THR A 15 -5.32 -21.68 4.60
N VAL A 16 -4.65 -21.44 5.71
CA VAL A 16 -4.09 -20.12 6.04
C VAL A 16 -3.03 -19.71 5.02
N ASP A 17 -2.08 -20.59 4.73
CA ASP A 17 -0.97 -20.30 3.84
C ASP A 17 -1.44 -20.05 2.40
N TRP A 18 -2.36 -20.86 1.89
CA TRP A 18 -2.92 -20.67 0.56
C TRP A 18 -3.81 -19.41 0.47
N SER A 19 -4.59 -19.09 1.49
CA SER A 19 -5.38 -17.85 1.53
C SER A 19 -4.47 -16.61 1.51
N ARG A 20 -3.38 -16.63 2.28
CA ARG A 20 -2.37 -15.56 2.28
C ARG A 20 -1.68 -15.45 0.91
N ALA A 21 -1.27 -16.58 0.33
CA ALA A 21 -0.63 -16.59 -0.97
C ALA A 21 -1.55 -16.05 -2.08
N GLN A 22 -2.83 -16.45 -2.08
CA GLN A 22 -3.80 -15.98 -3.06
C GLN A 22 -4.08 -14.49 -2.93
N PHE A 23 -4.28 -13.98 -1.71
CA PHE A 23 -4.45 -12.55 -1.48
C PHE A 23 -3.21 -11.76 -1.93
N ALA A 24 -2.01 -12.21 -1.58
CA ALA A 24 -0.76 -11.58 -2.00
C ALA A 24 -0.62 -11.56 -3.52
N LEU A 25 -0.94 -12.66 -4.19
CA LEU A 25 -0.95 -12.76 -5.66
C LEU A 25 -1.88 -11.70 -6.28
N THR A 26 -3.13 -11.66 -5.84
CA THR A 26 -4.13 -10.75 -6.38
C THR A 26 -3.75 -9.29 -6.10
N ALA A 27 -3.29 -8.99 -4.88
CA ALA A 27 -2.87 -7.65 -4.49
C ALA A 27 -1.65 -7.17 -5.31
N ILE A 28 -0.62 -8.00 -5.52
CA ILE A 28 0.55 -7.66 -6.33
C ILE A 28 0.13 -7.37 -7.78
N TYR A 29 -0.67 -8.25 -8.40
CA TYR A 29 -1.12 -7.98 -9.77
C TYR A 29 -2.01 -6.74 -9.87
N HIS A 30 -2.94 -6.54 -8.94
CA HIS A 30 -3.77 -5.33 -8.92
C HIS A 30 -2.93 -4.07 -8.76
N TRP A 31 -1.90 -4.12 -7.94
CA TRP A 31 -1.01 -2.99 -7.69
C TRP A 31 -0.08 -2.66 -8.87
N LEU A 32 0.08 -3.53 -9.87
CA LEU A 32 0.73 -3.16 -11.12
C LEU A 32 -0.09 -2.13 -11.92
N PHE A 33 -1.41 -2.14 -11.79
CA PHE A 33 -2.31 -1.30 -12.59
C PHE A 33 -2.71 -0.01 -11.88
N VAL A 34 -2.98 -0.05 -10.58
CA VAL A 34 -3.53 1.10 -9.83
C VAL A 34 -2.60 2.31 -9.84
N PRO A 35 -1.30 2.22 -9.50
CA PRO A 35 -0.43 3.38 -9.47
C PRO A 35 -0.26 4.02 -10.84
N LEU A 36 -0.20 3.21 -11.90
CA LEU A 36 -0.10 3.72 -13.26
C LEU A 36 -1.38 4.48 -13.66
N THR A 37 -2.55 3.97 -13.29
CA THR A 37 -3.84 4.66 -13.49
C THR A 37 -3.84 6.04 -12.83
N LEU A 38 -3.52 6.12 -11.54
CA LEU A 38 -3.49 7.38 -10.79
C LEU A 38 -2.47 8.38 -11.34
N GLY A 39 -1.30 7.89 -11.71
CA GLY A 39 -0.24 8.74 -12.25
C GLY A 39 -0.54 9.26 -13.67
N LEU A 40 -1.02 8.39 -14.56
CA LEU A 40 -1.39 8.81 -15.93
C LEU A 40 -2.59 9.74 -15.95
N ALA A 41 -3.52 9.63 -15.00
CA ALA A 41 -4.65 10.54 -14.87
C ALA A 41 -4.19 12.00 -14.73
N VAL A 42 -3.17 12.26 -13.93
CA VAL A 42 -2.57 13.59 -13.77
C VAL A 42 -1.88 14.05 -15.05
N ILE A 43 -1.08 13.19 -15.67
CA ILE A 43 -0.34 13.51 -16.91
C ILE A 43 -1.28 13.89 -18.05
N MET A 44 -2.30 13.05 -18.33
CA MET A 44 -3.26 13.31 -19.38
C MET A 44 -4.12 14.54 -19.10
N GLY A 45 -4.51 14.75 -17.84
CA GLY A 45 -5.25 15.94 -17.40
C GLY A 45 -4.47 17.24 -17.64
N ILE A 46 -3.17 17.26 -17.34
CA ILE A 46 -2.29 18.41 -17.63
C ILE A 46 -2.20 18.65 -19.14
N MET A 47 -2.00 17.61 -19.94
CA MET A 47 -1.89 17.75 -21.39
C MET A 47 -3.19 18.26 -22.03
N GLU A 48 -4.34 17.76 -21.57
CA GLU A 48 -5.62 18.25 -22.04
C GLU A 48 -5.91 19.68 -21.57
N THR A 49 -5.45 20.05 -20.38
CA THR A 49 -5.50 21.44 -19.89
C THR A 49 -4.69 22.37 -20.82
N CYS A 50 -3.50 21.91 -21.28
CA CYS A 50 -2.71 22.63 -22.28
C CYS A 50 -3.46 22.78 -23.61
N TYR A 51 -4.17 21.74 -24.07
CA TYR A 51 -5.04 21.83 -25.24
C TYR A 51 -6.17 22.84 -25.03
N TYR A 52 -6.87 22.76 -23.91
CA TYR A 52 -7.98 23.68 -23.61
C TYR A 52 -7.56 25.15 -23.64
N ARG A 53 -6.37 25.46 -23.10
CA ARG A 53 -5.83 26.83 -23.05
C ARG A 53 -5.27 27.31 -24.38
N THR A 54 -4.56 26.45 -25.12
CA THR A 54 -3.82 26.84 -26.34
C THR A 54 -4.52 26.56 -27.63
N ARG A 55 -5.50 25.65 -27.62
CA ARG A 55 -6.23 25.14 -28.80
C ARG A 55 -5.32 24.53 -29.88
N LYS A 56 -4.08 24.14 -29.54
CA LYS A 56 -3.15 23.50 -30.47
C LYS A 56 -3.45 22.02 -30.57
N GLU A 57 -3.66 21.53 -31.79
CA GLU A 57 -3.96 20.12 -32.10
C GLU A 57 -2.87 19.16 -31.58
N PHE A 58 -1.61 19.64 -31.47
CA PHE A 58 -0.53 18.90 -30.87
C PHE A 58 -0.91 18.40 -29.43
N TRP A 59 -1.44 19.28 -28.60
CA TRP A 59 -1.81 18.90 -27.23
C TRP A 59 -3.02 17.97 -27.17
N ARG A 60 -3.93 18.12 -28.14
CA ARG A 60 -5.04 17.18 -28.30
C ARG A 60 -4.54 15.77 -28.61
N SER A 61 -3.68 15.65 -29.64
CA SER A 61 -3.08 14.37 -30.01
C SER A 61 -2.25 13.76 -28.88
N ALA A 62 -1.51 14.58 -28.13
CA ALA A 62 -0.76 14.14 -26.97
C ALA A 62 -1.69 13.60 -25.87
N ALA A 63 -2.74 14.34 -25.50
CA ALA A 63 -3.72 13.90 -24.51
C ALA A 63 -4.39 12.58 -24.92
N GLN A 64 -4.85 12.48 -26.16
CA GLN A 64 -5.47 11.25 -26.71
C GLN A 64 -4.52 10.06 -26.71
N PHE A 65 -3.23 10.29 -26.95
CA PHE A 65 -2.23 9.21 -26.88
C PHE A 65 -2.13 8.66 -25.46
N TRP A 66 -1.95 9.51 -24.47
CA TRP A 66 -1.82 9.09 -23.07
C TRP A 66 -3.14 8.54 -22.51
N GLN A 67 -4.29 9.09 -22.90
CA GLN A 67 -5.61 8.55 -22.56
C GLN A 67 -5.80 7.11 -23.06
N ARG A 68 -5.31 6.78 -24.26
CA ARG A 68 -5.37 5.39 -24.75
C ARG A 68 -4.58 4.42 -23.87
N LEU A 69 -3.37 4.81 -23.46
CA LEU A 69 -2.55 3.99 -22.56
C LEU A 69 -3.20 3.88 -21.17
N PHE A 70 -3.73 4.98 -20.65
CA PHE A 70 -4.53 4.98 -19.43
C PHE A 70 -5.70 3.99 -19.52
N GLY A 71 -6.47 4.01 -20.59
CA GLY A 71 -7.66 3.16 -20.73
C GLY A 71 -7.37 1.66 -20.78
N ILE A 72 -6.27 1.28 -21.42
CA ILE A 72 -5.82 -0.12 -21.45
C ILE A 72 -5.49 -0.59 -20.01
N ASN A 73 -4.69 0.17 -19.30
CA ASN A 73 -4.30 -0.11 -17.93
C ASN A 73 -5.49 -0.07 -16.95
N PHE A 74 -6.37 0.93 -17.09
CA PHE A 74 -7.55 1.10 -16.26
C PHE A 74 -8.49 -0.11 -16.33
N ALA A 75 -8.74 -0.66 -17.52
CA ALA A 75 -9.60 -1.84 -17.68
C ALA A 75 -9.05 -3.06 -16.92
N MET A 76 -7.73 -3.26 -16.91
CA MET A 76 -7.09 -4.34 -16.15
C MET A 76 -7.14 -4.09 -14.65
N GLY A 77 -6.94 -2.84 -14.22
CA GLY A 77 -7.08 -2.43 -12.82
C GLY A 77 -8.47 -2.72 -12.26
N VAL A 78 -9.53 -2.36 -12.98
CA VAL A 78 -10.92 -2.64 -12.58
C VAL A 78 -11.16 -4.14 -12.46
N ALA A 79 -10.74 -4.94 -13.46
CA ALA A 79 -10.97 -6.38 -13.44
C ALA A 79 -10.28 -7.08 -12.26
N THR A 80 -9.04 -6.73 -11.96
CA THR A 80 -8.30 -7.29 -10.81
C THR A 80 -8.81 -6.78 -9.47
N GLY A 81 -9.29 -5.53 -9.41
CA GLY A 81 -9.88 -4.93 -8.21
C GLY A 81 -11.17 -5.65 -7.79
N ILE A 82 -12.06 -5.93 -8.74
CA ILE A 82 -13.30 -6.68 -8.46
C ILE A 82 -12.97 -8.06 -7.87
N ILE A 83 -11.96 -8.76 -8.41
CA ILE A 83 -11.55 -10.07 -7.88
C ILE A 83 -11.02 -9.93 -6.45
N LEU A 84 -10.21 -8.91 -6.17
CA LEU A 84 -9.68 -8.64 -4.83
C LEU A 84 -10.80 -8.38 -3.81
N GLU A 85 -11.83 -7.63 -4.18
CA GLU A 85 -12.99 -7.41 -3.31
C GLU A 85 -13.76 -8.70 -3.01
N PHE A 86 -13.94 -9.56 -4.00
CA PHE A 86 -14.59 -10.86 -3.78
C PHE A 86 -13.79 -11.76 -2.83
N GLU A 87 -12.47 -11.66 -2.79
CA GLU A 87 -11.64 -12.46 -1.87
C GLU A 87 -11.94 -12.17 -0.40
N PHE A 88 -12.36 -10.96 -0.04
CA PHE A 88 -12.78 -10.64 1.33
C PHE A 88 -13.99 -11.44 1.78
N GLY A 89 -14.94 -11.69 0.88
CA GLY A 89 -16.11 -12.51 1.17
C GLY A 89 -15.86 -14.02 1.10
N THR A 90 -14.97 -14.46 0.22
CA THR A 90 -14.68 -15.88 0.00
C THR A 90 -13.60 -16.41 0.93
N ASN A 91 -12.39 -15.88 0.88
CA ASN A 91 -11.24 -16.42 1.60
C ASN A 91 -11.06 -15.84 3.00
N TRP A 92 -11.66 -14.67 3.28
CA TRP A 92 -11.48 -13.89 4.51
C TRP A 92 -12.81 -13.57 5.21
N SER A 93 -13.75 -14.52 5.21
CA SER A 93 -15.09 -14.29 5.75
C SER A 93 -15.10 -13.98 7.25
N ASN A 94 -14.20 -14.57 8.04
CA ASN A 94 -14.11 -14.27 9.46
C ASN A 94 -13.64 -12.81 9.69
N TYR A 95 -12.69 -12.34 8.89
CA TYR A 95 -12.31 -10.93 8.89
C TYR A 95 -13.50 -10.04 8.52
N SER A 96 -14.17 -10.32 7.41
CA SER A 96 -15.30 -9.52 6.93
C SER A 96 -16.45 -9.47 7.95
N TRP A 97 -16.68 -10.55 8.68
CA TRP A 97 -17.63 -10.57 9.79
C TRP A 97 -17.18 -9.71 10.96
N PHE A 98 -15.92 -9.84 11.37
CA PHE A 98 -15.36 -9.16 12.54
C PHE A 98 -15.28 -7.64 12.39
N VAL A 99 -15.04 -7.14 11.18
CA VAL A 99 -14.97 -5.69 10.90
C VAL A 99 -16.34 -5.07 10.63
N GLY A 100 -17.32 -5.85 10.17
CA GLY A 100 -18.71 -5.39 9.97
C GLY A 100 -18.82 -4.14 9.10
N ASP A 101 -19.47 -3.11 9.64
CA ASP A 101 -19.75 -1.84 8.97
C ASP A 101 -18.51 -0.94 8.80
N ILE A 102 -17.46 -1.15 9.57
CA ILE A 102 -16.21 -0.38 9.46
C ILE A 102 -15.52 -0.59 8.10
N PHE A 103 -15.63 -1.80 7.55
CA PHE A 103 -15.14 -2.12 6.21
C PHE A 103 -16.22 -1.91 5.15
N GLY A 104 -17.46 -2.29 5.46
CA GLY A 104 -18.57 -2.23 4.52
C GLY A 104 -18.97 -0.81 4.14
N ALA A 105 -18.93 0.16 5.05
CA ALA A 105 -19.29 1.55 4.76
C ALA A 105 -18.30 2.24 3.78
N PRO A 106 -16.97 2.19 3.96
CA PRO A 106 -16.04 2.67 2.96
C PRO A 106 -16.21 2.03 1.59
N LEU A 107 -16.36 0.70 1.50
CA LEU A 107 -16.55 0.01 0.22
C LEU A 107 -17.88 0.37 -0.46
N ALA A 108 -18.96 0.55 0.30
CA ALA A 108 -20.24 0.98 -0.26
C ALA A 108 -20.15 2.40 -0.84
N ILE A 109 -19.47 3.31 -0.15
CA ILE A 109 -19.23 4.68 -0.64
C ILE A 109 -18.32 4.65 -1.88
N GLU A 110 -17.29 3.82 -1.89
CA GLU A 110 -16.44 3.61 -3.06
C GLU A 110 -17.25 3.17 -4.26
N GLY A 111 -18.06 2.12 -4.12
CA GLY A 111 -18.92 1.62 -5.20
C GLY A 111 -19.91 2.66 -5.72
N ILE A 112 -20.57 3.40 -4.82
CA ILE A 112 -21.60 4.38 -5.22
C ILE A 112 -20.97 5.65 -5.81
N LEU A 113 -20.00 6.25 -5.15
CA LEU A 113 -19.45 7.55 -5.56
C LEU A 113 -18.30 7.40 -6.56
N ALA A 114 -17.28 6.63 -6.21
CA ALA A 114 -16.08 6.55 -7.04
C ALA A 114 -16.35 5.78 -8.33
N PHE A 115 -16.85 4.57 -8.26
CA PHE A 115 -17.07 3.71 -9.43
C PHE A 115 -18.11 4.29 -10.41
N PHE A 116 -19.23 4.84 -9.95
CA PHE A 116 -20.20 5.49 -10.83
C PHE A 116 -19.65 6.76 -11.45
N MET A 117 -18.88 7.55 -10.72
CA MET A 117 -18.22 8.73 -11.26
C MET A 117 -17.19 8.33 -12.31
N GLU A 118 -16.35 7.35 -12.04
CA GLU A 118 -15.37 6.84 -13.00
C GLU A 118 -16.05 6.33 -14.28
N SER A 119 -16.99 5.41 -14.17
CA SER A 119 -17.65 4.79 -15.34
C SER A 119 -18.36 5.81 -16.22
N THR A 120 -18.98 6.84 -15.62
CA THR A 120 -19.65 7.90 -16.36
C THR A 120 -18.66 8.78 -17.12
N PHE A 121 -17.64 9.29 -16.44
CA PHE A 121 -16.72 10.26 -17.02
C PHE A 121 -15.65 9.60 -17.91
N VAL A 122 -15.26 8.35 -17.67
CA VAL A 122 -14.43 7.56 -18.60
C VAL A 122 -15.07 7.46 -19.96
N ALA A 123 -16.37 7.18 -20.05
CA ALA A 123 -17.08 7.10 -21.32
C ALA A 123 -17.04 8.45 -22.08
N ILE A 124 -17.24 9.56 -21.38
CA ILE A 124 -17.16 10.90 -21.97
C ILE A 124 -15.72 11.21 -22.41
N MET A 125 -14.73 10.88 -21.59
CA MET A 125 -13.31 11.09 -21.90
C MET A 125 -12.89 10.36 -23.18
N PHE A 126 -13.34 9.12 -23.43
CA PHE A 126 -12.98 8.38 -24.63
C PHE A 126 -13.82 8.77 -25.86
N PHE A 127 -15.12 8.98 -25.70
CA PHE A 127 -16.06 9.11 -26.82
C PHE A 127 -16.61 10.52 -26.99
N GLY A 128 -16.26 11.46 -26.11
CA GLY A 128 -16.81 12.81 -26.05
C GLY A 128 -16.07 13.87 -26.89
N TRP A 129 -14.85 13.59 -27.38
CA TRP A 129 -13.98 14.57 -28.04
C TRP A 129 -14.64 15.45 -29.11
N SER A 130 -15.61 14.91 -29.85
CA SER A 130 -16.37 15.61 -30.89
C SER A 130 -17.86 15.82 -30.54
N LYS A 131 -18.30 15.37 -29.39
CA LYS A 131 -19.73 15.33 -29.00
C LYS A 131 -20.08 16.32 -27.90
N VAL A 132 -19.09 16.74 -27.08
CA VAL A 132 -19.30 17.66 -25.97
C VAL A 132 -18.37 18.87 -26.09
N SER A 133 -18.66 19.93 -25.32
CA SER A 133 -17.78 21.10 -25.30
C SER A 133 -16.39 20.73 -24.73
N ALA A 134 -15.35 21.44 -25.20
CA ALA A 134 -13.98 21.17 -24.74
C ALA A 134 -13.81 21.37 -23.23
N GLY A 135 -14.55 22.29 -22.62
CA GLY A 135 -14.52 22.49 -21.16
C GLY A 135 -15.15 21.34 -20.39
N PHE A 136 -16.27 20.80 -20.89
CA PHE A 136 -16.91 19.63 -20.27
C PHE A 136 -16.09 18.36 -20.47
N HIS A 137 -15.42 18.22 -21.62
CA HIS A 137 -14.51 17.10 -21.87
C HIS A 137 -13.32 17.14 -20.91
N LEU A 138 -12.68 18.30 -20.74
CA LEU A 138 -11.59 18.50 -19.78
C LEU A 138 -12.04 18.20 -18.35
N ALA A 139 -13.22 18.69 -17.96
CA ALA A 139 -13.79 18.38 -16.65
C ALA A 139 -13.99 16.87 -16.47
N SER A 140 -14.46 16.16 -17.51
CA SER A 140 -14.66 14.71 -17.48
C SER A 140 -13.32 13.95 -17.30
N THR A 141 -12.26 14.41 -17.95
CA THR A 141 -10.91 13.83 -17.78
C THR A 141 -10.41 13.98 -16.34
N TRP A 142 -10.53 15.17 -15.75
CA TRP A 142 -10.14 15.39 -14.35
C TRP A 142 -11.06 14.66 -13.36
N LEU A 143 -12.37 14.57 -13.63
CA LEU A 143 -13.30 13.83 -12.79
C LEU A 143 -13.06 12.31 -12.86
N THR A 144 -12.62 11.77 -13.98
CA THR A 144 -12.14 10.37 -14.07
C THR A 144 -10.96 10.14 -13.14
N GLY A 145 -9.96 11.01 -13.19
CA GLY A 145 -8.80 10.93 -12.28
C GLY A 145 -9.16 11.14 -10.80
N LEU A 146 -10.12 12.03 -10.52
CA LEU A 146 -10.63 12.23 -9.17
C LEU A 146 -11.39 11.00 -8.67
N GLY A 147 -12.20 10.36 -9.51
CA GLY A 147 -12.89 9.11 -9.20
C GLY A 147 -11.94 8.02 -8.77
N ALA A 148 -10.90 7.76 -9.57
CA ALA A 148 -9.85 6.79 -9.25
C ALA A 148 -9.13 7.16 -7.93
N THR A 149 -8.90 8.44 -7.67
CA THR A 149 -8.27 8.91 -6.43
C THR A 149 -9.19 8.72 -5.22
N LEU A 150 -10.50 8.94 -5.37
CA LEU A 150 -11.49 8.68 -4.31
C LEU A 150 -11.67 7.19 -4.03
N SER A 151 -11.63 6.35 -5.06
CA SER A 151 -11.58 4.89 -4.88
C SER A 151 -10.38 4.49 -4.03
N ALA A 152 -9.19 4.99 -4.38
CA ALA A 152 -7.98 4.77 -3.56
C ALA A 152 -8.13 5.29 -2.11
N TRP A 153 -8.84 6.39 -1.89
CA TRP A 153 -9.11 6.91 -0.54
C TRP A 153 -9.84 5.87 0.32
N TRP A 154 -10.95 5.35 -0.17
CA TRP A 154 -11.81 4.48 0.63
C TRP A 154 -11.15 3.14 0.97
N ILE A 155 -10.49 2.52 0.02
CA ILE A 155 -9.76 1.26 0.30
C ILE A 155 -8.56 1.48 1.24
N LEU A 156 -7.89 2.63 1.15
CA LEU A 156 -6.79 2.98 2.04
C LEU A 156 -7.26 3.36 3.45
N VAL A 157 -8.47 3.93 3.61
CA VAL A 157 -9.11 4.11 4.91
C VAL A 157 -9.32 2.75 5.60
N ALA A 158 -9.87 1.78 4.88
CA ALA A 158 -10.05 0.42 5.41
C ALA A 158 -8.71 -0.24 5.76
N ASN A 159 -7.70 -0.15 4.90
CA ASN A 159 -6.36 -0.67 5.16
C ASN A 159 -5.67 0.03 6.34
N ALA A 160 -5.83 1.34 6.47
CA ALA A 160 -5.28 2.10 7.59
C ALA A 160 -5.93 1.69 8.92
N TRP A 161 -7.25 1.50 8.93
CA TRP A 161 -7.95 1.04 10.12
C TRP A 161 -7.48 -0.35 10.57
N MET A 162 -7.21 -1.27 9.64
CA MET A 162 -6.65 -2.59 9.99
C MET A 162 -5.32 -2.50 10.74
N GLN A 163 -4.53 -1.46 10.48
CA GLN A 163 -3.22 -1.25 11.10
C GLN A 163 -3.28 -0.34 12.33
N TYR A 164 -4.32 0.47 12.46
CA TYR A 164 -4.57 1.33 13.61
C TYR A 164 -6.10 1.43 13.85
N PRO A 165 -6.70 0.44 14.54
CA PRO A 165 -8.14 0.35 14.73
C PRO A 165 -8.64 1.37 15.76
N ILE A 166 -9.22 2.46 15.28
CA ILE A 166 -9.83 3.53 16.08
C ILE A 166 -11.25 3.84 15.61
N GLY A 167 -12.02 4.59 16.39
CA GLY A 167 -13.39 4.99 16.05
C GLY A 167 -14.39 3.82 16.04
N CYS A 168 -14.10 2.78 16.81
CA CYS A 168 -14.95 1.60 16.92
C CYS A 168 -14.97 1.05 18.36
N THR A 169 -15.99 0.23 18.64
CA THR A 169 -16.10 -0.57 19.86
C THR A 169 -16.51 -1.98 19.51
N PHE A 170 -15.97 -2.96 20.24
CA PHE A 170 -16.35 -4.35 20.07
C PHE A 170 -17.69 -4.62 20.76
N ASN A 171 -18.66 -5.16 20.01
CA ASN A 171 -19.95 -5.59 20.55
C ASN A 171 -19.95 -7.13 20.75
N PRO A 172 -19.98 -7.63 22.00
CA PRO A 172 -19.93 -9.05 22.28
C PRO A 172 -21.22 -9.81 21.90
N GLU A 173 -22.36 -9.11 21.73
CA GLU A 173 -23.61 -9.73 21.28
C GLU A 173 -23.55 -10.10 19.78
N THR A 174 -23.00 -9.20 18.96
CA THR A 174 -22.87 -9.39 17.51
C THR A 174 -21.53 -10.01 17.11
N MET A 175 -20.54 -10.01 18.02
CA MET A 175 -19.15 -10.39 17.77
C MET A 175 -18.49 -9.60 16.65
N ARG A 176 -18.79 -8.31 16.59
CA ARG A 176 -18.27 -7.38 15.58
C ARG A 176 -17.67 -6.15 16.23
N ASN A 177 -16.73 -5.54 15.55
CA ASN A 177 -16.42 -4.15 15.80
C ASN A 177 -17.50 -3.29 15.14
N GLU A 178 -18.10 -2.42 15.92
CA GLU A 178 -19.11 -1.49 15.47
C GLU A 178 -18.54 -0.09 15.42
N MET A 179 -18.82 0.62 14.34
CA MET A 179 -18.34 1.98 14.14
C MET A 179 -19.02 2.94 15.12
N THR A 180 -18.23 3.63 15.93
CA THR A 180 -18.72 4.67 16.85
C THR A 180 -18.57 6.06 16.27
N SER A 181 -17.60 6.28 15.39
CA SER A 181 -17.35 7.56 14.74
C SER A 181 -16.83 7.34 13.33
N PHE A 182 -17.65 7.66 12.34
CA PHE A 182 -17.26 7.58 10.92
C PHE A 182 -16.09 8.51 10.59
N PHE A 183 -16.10 9.72 11.14
CA PHE A 183 -15.03 10.69 10.86
C PHE A 183 -13.69 10.30 11.49
N ASP A 184 -13.70 9.67 12.67
CA ASP A 184 -12.46 9.17 13.29
C ASP A 184 -11.84 8.02 12.49
N VAL A 185 -12.67 7.22 11.83
CA VAL A 185 -12.21 6.17 10.90
C VAL A 185 -11.72 6.79 9.59
N ALA A 186 -12.58 7.56 8.92
CA ALA A 186 -12.31 8.07 7.57
C ALA A 186 -11.21 9.14 7.53
N LEU A 187 -11.13 10.01 8.55
CA LEU A 187 -10.18 11.12 8.61
C LEU A 187 -9.10 10.92 9.66
N SER A 188 -8.81 9.67 10.03
CA SER A 188 -7.72 9.39 10.95
C SER A 188 -6.39 9.90 10.38
N PRO A 189 -5.49 10.47 11.21
CA PRO A 189 -4.17 10.90 10.75
C PRO A 189 -3.42 9.79 10.01
N PHE A 190 -3.60 8.54 10.45
CA PHE A 190 -2.99 7.38 9.82
C PHE A 190 -3.57 7.09 8.42
N ALA A 191 -4.89 7.26 8.22
CA ALA A 191 -5.52 7.11 6.92
C ALA A 191 -5.09 8.23 5.94
N ILE A 192 -5.03 9.46 6.42
CA ILE A 192 -4.58 10.62 5.62
C ILE A 192 -3.12 10.43 5.18
N ASP A 193 -2.26 10.03 6.10
CA ASP A 193 -0.84 9.77 5.80
C ASP A 193 -0.67 8.66 4.77
N LYS A 194 -1.31 7.51 4.98
CA LYS A 194 -1.28 6.40 4.02
C LYS A 194 -1.77 6.80 2.64
N PHE A 195 -2.87 7.52 2.57
CA PHE A 195 -3.42 7.98 1.30
C PHE A 195 -2.47 8.93 0.58
N THR A 196 -1.97 9.96 1.28
CA THR A 196 -1.10 10.96 0.65
C THR A 196 0.21 10.35 0.17
N HIS A 197 0.82 9.45 0.97
CA HIS A 197 2.03 8.72 0.57
C HIS A 197 1.79 7.81 -0.64
N THR A 198 0.70 7.05 -0.63
CA THR A 198 0.34 6.13 -1.71
C THR A 198 0.04 6.85 -3.02
N VAL A 199 -0.75 7.91 -2.98
CA VAL A 199 -1.12 8.69 -4.19
C VAL A 199 0.10 9.41 -4.76
N THR A 200 0.93 10.02 -3.93
CA THR A 200 2.16 10.68 -4.41
C THR A 200 3.14 9.68 -5.02
N SER A 201 3.28 8.49 -4.44
CA SER A 201 4.10 7.42 -5.03
C SER A 201 3.53 6.90 -6.36
N ALA A 202 2.20 6.85 -6.50
CA ALA A 202 1.56 6.52 -7.77
C ALA A 202 1.82 7.56 -8.86
N TRP A 203 1.84 8.86 -8.50
CA TRP A 203 2.23 9.92 -9.43
C TRP A 203 3.70 9.80 -9.86
N VAL A 204 4.60 9.38 -8.97
CA VAL A 204 6.01 9.06 -9.33
C VAL A 204 6.05 7.97 -10.39
N LEU A 205 5.27 6.90 -10.24
CA LEU A 205 5.23 5.79 -11.19
C LEU A 205 4.68 6.24 -12.55
N GLY A 206 3.59 6.98 -12.58
CA GLY A 206 3.04 7.54 -13.83
C GLY A 206 4.01 8.49 -14.53
N ALA A 207 4.73 9.31 -13.77
CA ALA A 207 5.78 10.18 -14.29
C ALA A 207 6.96 9.37 -14.88
N ALA A 208 7.43 8.35 -14.16
CA ALA A 208 8.49 7.45 -14.61
C ALA A 208 8.10 6.72 -15.90
N PHE A 209 6.88 6.21 -15.98
CA PHE A 209 6.34 5.59 -17.19
C PHE A 209 6.31 6.58 -18.36
N THR A 210 5.83 7.81 -18.12
CA THR A 210 5.75 8.87 -19.13
C THR A 210 7.14 9.26 -19.65
N VAL A 211 8.10 9.45 -18.77
CA VAL A 211 9.49 9.75 -19.11
C VAL A 211 10.13 8.59 -19.86
N GLY A 212 9.91 7.35 -19.38
CA GLY A 212 10.49 6.15 -20.01
C GLY A 212 10.02 5.92 -21.42
N VAL A 213 8.70 5.98 -21.67
CA VAL A 213 8.12 5.87 -23.03
C VAL A 213 8.64 6.99 -23.94
N SER A 214 8.74 8.21 -23.41
CA SER A 214 9.26 9.36 -24.16
C SER A 214 10.74 9.20 -24.51
N CYS A 215 11.55 8.68 -23.59
CA CYS A 215 12.95 8.34 -23.84
C CYS A 215 13.09 7.26 -24.92
N TRP A 216 12.19 6.28 -24.94
CA TRP A 216 12.17 5.30 -26.04
C TRP A 216 11.91 5.97 -27.40
N TYR A 217 11.02 6.96 -27.47
CA TYR A 217 10.82 7.73 -28.72
C TYR A 217 12.08 8.49 -29.14
N LEU A 218 12.79 9.09 -28.20
CA LEU A 218 14.06 9.79 -28.49
C LEU A 218 15.12 8.81 -29.00
N LEU A 219 15.28 7.63 -28.39
CA LEU A 219 16.20 6.59 -28.85
C LEU A 219 15.88 6.12 -30.27
N ARG A 220 14.60 6.07 -30.64
CA ARG A 220 14.12 5.71 -31.98
C ARG A 220 14.03 6.90 -32.95
N LYS A 221 14.35 8.12 -32.49
CA LYS A 221 14.24 9.36 -33.27
C LYS A 221 12.83 9.56 -33.86
N ARG A 222 11.80 9.20 -33.12
CA ARG A 222 10.38 9.32 -33.52
C ARG A 222 9.64 10.21 -32.53
N HIS A 223 8.65 10.96 -33.03
CA HIS A 223 7.79 11.83 -32.22
C HIS A 223 8.56 12.69 -31.20
N VAL A 224 9.67 13.28 -31.67
CA VAL A 224 10.65 13.98 -30.81
C VAL A 224 10.01 15.10 -30.01
N GLU A 225 9.12 15.89 -30.63
CA GLU A 225 8.44 17.00 -29.93
C GLU A 225 7.50 16.48 -28.83
N LEU A 226 6.70 15.45 -29.10
CA LEU A 226 5.90 14.79 -28.08
C LEU A 226 6.78 14.29 -26.92
N ALA A 227 7.90 13.65 -27.25
CA ALA A 227 8.82 13.11 -26.25
C ALA A 227 9.39 14.23 -25.35
N LYS A 228 9.84 15.34 -25.93
CA LYS A 228 10.35 16.49 -25.16
C LYS A 228 9.31 17.08 -24.23
N GLN A 229 8.08 17.31 -24.71
CA GLN A 229 7.00 17.86 -23.91
C GLN A 229 6.52 16.88 -22.83
N SER A 230 6.45 15.59 -23.15
CA SER A 230 6.10 14.55 -22.19
C SER A 230 7.17 14.36 -21.12
N ILE A 231 8.47 14.42 -21.47
CA ILE A 231 9.58 14.43 -20.49
C ILE A 231 9.47 15.65 -19.59
N LYS A 232 9.17 16.83 -20.16
CA LYS A 232 9.01 18.05 -19.37
C LYS A 232 7.91 17.90 -18.31
N ILE A 233 6.71 17.53 -18.75
CA ILE A 233 5.56 17.36 -17.84
C ILE A 233 5.82 16.20 -16.85
N GLY A 234 6.23 15.05 -17.35
CA GLY A 234 6.53 13.88 -16.53
C GLY A 234 7.61 14.14 -15.49
N SER A 235 8.71 14.83 -15.86
CA SER A 235 9.78 15.12 -14.90
C SER A 235 9.39 16.17 -13.87
N ILE A 236 8.56 17.18 -14.22
CA ILE A 236 8.02 18.13 -13.24
C ILE A 236 7.11 17.41 -12.25
N VAL A 237 6.13 16.65 -12.75
CA VAL A 237 5.21 15.88 -11.90
C VAL A 237 6.00 14.88 -11.05
N GLY A 238 6.95 14.15 -11.65
CA GLY A 238 7.77 13.17 -10.96
C GLY A 238 8.65 13.76 -9.86
N LEU A 239 9.28 14.90 -10.11
CA LEU A 239 10.10 15.58 -9.10
C LEU A 239 9.25 16.07 -7.93
N VAL A 240 8.14 16.75 -8.21
CA VAL A 240 7.23 17.23 -7.16
C VAL A 240 6.65 16.04 -6.37
N ALA A 241 6.18 15.03 -7.07
CA ALA A 241 5.62 13.83 -6.44
C ALA A 241 6.67 13.07 -5.60
N SER A 242 7.92 12.95 -6.06
CA SER A 242 8.99 12.28 -5.31
C SER A 242 9.37 13.04 -4.04
N LEU A 243 9.38 14.38 -4.09
CA LEU A 243 9.63 15.22 -2.91
C LEU A 243 8.47 15.10 -1.91
N LEU A 244 7.22 15.10 -2.39
CA LEU A 244 6.05 14.88 -1.55
C LEU A 244 6.05 13.46 -0.95
N ALA A 245 6.40 12.43 -1.75
CA ALA A 245 6.52 11.06 -1.25
C ALA A 245 7.62 10.90 -0.19
N ALA A 246 8.73 11.61 -0.32
CA ALA A 246 9.77 11.64 0.71
C ALA A 246 9.29 12.31 2.00
N SER A 247 8.55 13.43 1.89
CA SER A 247 7.98 14.12 3.04
C SER A 247 6.91 13.29 3.76
N THR A 248 5.95 12.73 3.01
CA THR A 248 4.91 11.85 3.57
C THR A 248 5.50 10.54 4.10
N GLY A 249 6.55 10.00 3.46
CA GLY A 249 7.25 8.82 3.94
C GLY A 249 7.97 9.04 5.27
N HIS A 250 8.47 10.24 5.53
CA HIS A 250 9.01 10.62 6.85
C HIS A 250 7.91 10.59 7.92
N GLU A 251 6.74 11.17 7.64
CA GLU A 251 5.61 11.14 8.57
C GLU A 251 5.06 9.72 8.77
N SER A 252 4.99 8.92 7.68
CA SER A 252 4.64 7.49 7.75
C SER A 252 5.56 6.70 8.69
N ALA A 253 6.87 6.93 8.64
CA ALA A 253 7.82 6.29 9.54
C ALA A 253 7.57 6.66 11.01
N TYR A 254 7.28 7.93 11.27
CA TYR A 254 6.90 8.41 12.61
C TYR A 254 5.61 7.74 13.10
N MET A 255 4.55 7.72 12.26
CA MET A 255 3.28 7.09 12.61
C MET A 255 3.44 5.59 12.89
N VAL A 256 4.23 4.89 12.09
CA VAL A 256 4.56 3.46 12.32
C VAL A 256 5.29 3.28 13.65
N ALA A 257 6.24 4.13 13.98
CA ALA A 257 6.94 4.08 15.27
C ALA A 257 6.00 4.20 16.46
N GLN A 258 4.96 5.04 16.36
CA GLN A 258 3.98 5.26 17.43
C GLN A 258 2.93 4.15 17.52
N THR A 259 2.50 3.59 16.39
CA THR A 259 1.35 2.67 16.32
C THR A 259 1.75 1.20 16.13
N GLN A 260 2.86 0.93 15.45
CA GLN A 260 3.33 -0.40 15.09
C GLN A 260 4.85 -0.56 15.35
N PRO A 261 5.32 -0.43 16.61
CA PRO A 261 6.76 -0.42 16.90
C PRO A 261 7.47 -1.71 16.45
N MET A 262 6.81 -2.87 16.49
CA MET A 262 7.38 -4.14 16.01
C MET A 262 7.65 -4.10 14.51
N LYS A 263 6.79 -3.44 13.73
CA LYS A 263 7.00 -3.22 12.30
C LYS A 263 8.24 -2.37 12.04
N LEU A 264 8.42 -1.28 12.79
CA LEU A 264 9.63 -0.46 12.68
C LEU A 264 10.89 -1.24 13.03
N ALA A 265 10.85 -2.00 14.12
CA ALA A 265 11.97 -2.84 14.54
C ALA A 265 12.32 -3.89 13.46
N ALA A 266 11.33 -4.50 12.81
CA ALA A 266 11.52 -5.44 11.71
C ALA A 266 12.09 -4.75 10.45
N MET A 267 11.61 -3.55 10.10
CA MET A 267 12.14 -2.77 8.97
C MET A 267 13.61 -2.40 9.16
N GLU A 268 14.05 -2.19 10.39
CA GLU A 268 15.41 -1.77 10.74
C GLU A 268 16.33 -2.93 11.13
N ALA A 269 15.81 -4.16 11.23
CA ALA A 269 16.51 -5.29 11.86
C ALA A 269 17.08 -4.90 13.22
N LEU A 270 16.29 -4.16 14.00
CA LEU A 270 16.66 -3.63 15.30
C LEU A 270 16.25 -4.62 16.39
N TYR A 271 17.19 -5.41 16.90
CA TYR A 271 16.91 -6.42 17.91
C TYR A 271 16.89 -5.84 19.32
N GLU A 272 17.77 -4.89 19.60
CA GLU A 272 17.84 -4.16 20.88
C GLU A 272 17.61 -2.67 20.65
N GLY A 273 16.74 -2.08 21.42
CA GLY A 273 16.45 -0.66 21.37
C GLY A 273 17.46 0.18 22.11
N GLY A 274 17.30 1.47 22.01
CA GLY A 274 18.16 2.42 22.71
C GLY A 274 17.87 3.86 22.33
N ASN A 275 18.59 4.75 23.00
CA ASN A 275 18.60 6.16 22.66
C ASN A 275 19.56 6.42 21.49
N SER A 276 19.30 7.48 20.74
CA SER A 276 20.19 7.91 19.66
C SER A 276 20.43 6.83 18.59
N GLN A 277 19.41 6.05 18.26
CA GLN A 277 19.51 4.96 17.30
C GLN A 277 19.82 5.45 15.89
N SER A 278 20.72 4.72 15.23
CA SER A 278 21.14 5.00 13.85
C SER A 278 20.20 4.36 12.84
N LEU A 279 19.90 5.07 11.75
CA LEU A 279 19.18 4.51 10.61
C LEU A 279 20.15 3.67 9.77
N THR A 280 19.85 2.39 9.63
CA THR A 280 20.68 1.50 8.81
C THR A 280 20.41 1.73 7.33
N GLY A 281 21.43 2.15 6.58
CA GLY A 281 21.35 2.23 5.11
C GLY A 281 21.54 0.86 4.46
N ILE A 282 22.62 0.16 4.78
CA ILE A 282 22.95 -1.17 4.26
C ILE A 282 23.49 -2.01 5.41
N ALA A 283 23.09 -3.29 5.46
CA ALA A 283 23.63 -4.29 6.37
C ALA A 283 23.50 -5.69 5.76
N MET A 284 24.30 -6.64 6.21
CA MET A 284 24.19 -8.03 5.77
C MET A 284 23.10 -8.77 6.56
N VAL A 285 21.86 -8.64 6.12
CA VAL A 285 20.73 -9.41 6.64
C VAL A 285 20.56 -10.65 5.76
N ASN A 286 20.69 -11.84 6.36
CA ASN A 286 20.56 -13.10 5.63
C ASN A 286 19.08 -13.34 5.25
N PRO A 287 18.75 -13.41 3.94
CA PRO A 287 17.37 -13.61 3.50
C PRO A 287 16.83 -15.04 3.72
N PHE A 288 17.69 -15.97 4.15
CA PHE A 288 17.36 -17.39 4.34
C PHE A 288 17.47 -17.83 5.80
N SER A 289 17.72 -16.90 6.74
CA SER A 289 17.81 -17.26 8.16
C SER A 289 16.45 -17.75 8.68
N GLN A 290 16.47 -18.82 9.48
CA GLN A 290 15.30 -19.22 10.24
C GLN A 290 15.08 -18.22 11.37
N PRO A 291 13.83 -17.80 11.66
CA PRO A 291 13.58 -16.82 12.68
C PRO A 291 13.88 -17.37 14.08
N ASP A 292 14.89 -16.79 14.73
CA ASP A 292 15.18 -16.93 16.16
C ASP A 292 15.53 -15.57 16.74
N TYR A 293 14.57 -14.67 16.69
CA TYR A 293 14.77 -13.26 16.95
C TYR A 293 15.19 -12.93 18.39
N MET A 294 14.97 -13.85 19.33
CA MET A 294 15.42 -13.66 20.71
C MET A 294 16.92 -13.87 20.90
N ASN A 295 17.55 -14.66 20.02
CA ASN A 295 18.98 -14.98 20.09
C ASN A 295 19.79 -14.34 18.95
N GLU A 296 19.15 -13.76 17.94
CA GLU A 296 19.83 -13.06 16.86
C GLU A 296 20.55 -11.79 17.34
N SER A 297 21.68 -11.50 16.72
CA SER A 297 22.48 -10.30 16.95
C SER A 297 22.27 -9.27 15.85
N GLU A 298 22.68 -8.04 16.11
CA GLU A 298 22.70 -6.96 15.11
C GLU A 298 23.41 -7.43 13.82
N PRO A 299 22.86 -7.08 12.63
CA PRO A 299 23.46 -7.50 11.37
C PRO A 299 24.90 -7.00 11.21
N PRO A 300 25.84 -7.83 10.77
CA PRO A 300 27.21 -7.41 10.53
C PRO A 300 27.32 -6.45 9.33
N MET A 301 28.47 -5.80 9.22
CA MET A 301 28.80 -4.86 8.12
C MET A 301 27.73 -3.79 7.91
N ARG A 302 27.30 -3.17 9.01
CA ARG A 302 26.26 -2.14 9.01
C ARG A 302 26.85 -0.77 8.63
N VAL A 303 26.30 -0.16 7.58
CA VAL A 303 26.51 1.26 7.24
C VAL A 303 25.26 2.01 7.64
N ALA A 304 25.38 2.94 8.59
CA ALA A 304 24.23 3.61 9.16
C ALA A 304 24.47 5.11 9.35
N VAL A 305 23.38 5.88 9.33
CA VAL A 305 23.41 7.32 9.61
C VAL A 305 23.12 7.51 11.11
N PRO A 306 24.06 8.10 11.87
CA PRO A 306 23.90 8.27 13.32
C PRO A 306 22.64 9.08 13.68
N ASN A 307 21.97 8.70 14.75
CA ASN A 307 20.78 9.35 15.34
C ASN A 307 19.54 9.45 14.43
N MET A 308 19.65 9.08 13.15
CA MET A 308 18.60 9.34 12.18
C MET A 308 17.34 8.51 12.44
N LEU A 309 17.48 7.28 12.95
CA LEU A 309 16.31 6.46 13.33
C LEU A 309 15.56 7.06 14.51
N SER A 310 16.29 7.57 15.53
CA SER A 310 15.65 8.29 16.64
C SER A 310 14.92 9.55 16.17
N ILE A 311 15.50 10.32 15.24
CA ILE A 311 14.84 11.49 14.64
C ILE A 311 13.56 11.07 13.91
N LEU A 312 13.61 10.03 13.09
CA LEU A 312 12.45 9.51 12.36
C LEU A 312 11.34 9.02 13.29
N ALA A 313 11.69 8.23 14.30
CA ALA A 313 10.73 7.58 15.17
C ALA A 313 10.16 8.48 16.28
N THR A 314 10.91 9.52 16.71
CA THR A 314 10.56 10.29 17.91
C THR A 314 10.62 11.81 17.71
N LYS A 315 11.03 12.29 16.54
CA LYS A 315 11.32 13.71 16.25
C LYS A 315 12.40 14.31 17.18
N SER A 316 13.24 13.45 17.78
CA SER A 316 14.34 13.82 18.67
C SER A 316 15.61 13.03 18.34
N THR A 317 16.78 13.68 18.45
CA THR A 317 18.08 13.01 18.25
C THR A 317 18.43 11.97 19.32
N THR A 318 17.85 12.11 20.49
CA THR A 318 18.10 11.26 21.67
C THR A 318 16.89 10.39 22.08
N GLY A 319 15.83 10.40 21.25
CA GLY A 319 14.62 9.62 21.53
C GLY A 319 14.90 8.12 21.57
N TYR A 320 14.24 7.44 22.50
CA TYR A 320 14.34 5.99 22.63
C TYR A 320 13.52 5.29 21.55
N VAL A 321 14.13 4.35 20.85
CA VAL A 321 13.47 3.48 19.88
C VAL A 321 13.55 2.04 20.36
N PRO A 322 12.41 1.35 20.58
CA PRO A 322 12.41 -0.02 21.06
C PRO A 322 12.80 -1.01 19.96
N GLY A 323 13.63 -1.99 20.29
CA GLY A 323 13.94 -3.12 19.45
C GLY A 323 12.96 -4.30 19.67
N VAL A 324 13.13 -5.37 18.89
CA VAL A 324 12.30 -6.58 18.97
C VAL A 324 12.23 -7.12 20.40
N ARG A 325 13.39 -7.24 21.08
CA ARG A 325 13.46 -7.81 22.43
C ARG A 325 12.81 -6.92 23.49
N ASP A 326 12.91 -5.60 23.33
CA ASP A 326 12.25 -4.66 24.25
C ASP A 326 10.74 -4.75 24.15
N ILE A 327 10.21 -4.83 22.92
CA ILE A 327 8.77 -4.96 22.71
C ILE A 327 8.23 -6.28 23.28
N ILE A 328 9.02 -7.36 23.21
CA ILE A 328 8.65 -8.66 23.80
C ILE A 328 8.74 -8.63 25.33
N LYS A 329 9.79 -8.03 25.88
CA LYS A 329 10.00 -7.94 27.35
C LYS A 329 9.13 -6.88 28.03
N GLY A 330 8.60 -5.93 27.26
CA GLY A 330 7.98 -4.70 27.74
C GLY A 330 9.01 -3.60 27.97
N TYR A 331 8.61 -2.36 27.69
CA TYR A 331 9.48 -1.18 27.80
C TYR A 331 8.70 0.04 28.29
N THR A 332 9.41 1.12 28.60
CA THR A 332 8.79 2.39 28.99
C THR A 332 8.88 3.37 27.82
N LYS A 333 7.75 3.91 27.38
CA LYS A 333 7.68 4.94 26.35
C LYS A 333 8.24 6.28 26.85
N ALA A 334 8.51 7.19 25.91
CA ALA A 334 9.05 8.52 26.24
C ALA A 334 8.13 9.35 27.16
N ASP A 335 6.83 9.11 27.12
CA ASP A 335 5.82 9.74 27.99
C ASP A 335 5.72 9.11 29.39
N GLY A 336 6.56 8.13 29.69
CA GLY A 336 6.55 7.39 30.97
C GLY A 336 5.53 6.24 31.02
N THR A 337 4.73 6.04 29.99
CA THR A 337 3.77 4.92 29.93
C THR A 337 4.51 3.60 29.76
N LYS A 338 4.17 2.62 30.58
CA LYS A 338 4.71 1.26 30.47
C LYS A 338 3.94 0.47 29.39
N GLU A 339 4.67 0.00 28.41
CA GLU A 339 4.16 -0.98 27.46
C GLU A 339 4.32 -2.38 28.04
N PRO A 340 3.23 -3.16 28.20
CA PRO A 340 3.28 -4.47 28.84
C PRO A 340 4.09 -5.48 28.01
N SER A 341 4.68 -6.46 28.71
CA SER A 341 5.38 -7.57 28.06
C SER A 341 4.45 -8.46 27.24
N LEU A 342 5.02 -9.24 26.31
CA LEU A 342 4.25 -10.22 25.54
C LEU A 342 3.48 -11.18 26.47
N LYS A 343 4.12 -11.65 27.56
CA LYS A 343 3.47 -12.55 28.52
C LYS A 343 2.23 -11.91 29.14
N GLU A 344 2.33 -10.67 29.57
CA GLU A 344 1.20 -9.93 30.14
C GLU A 344 0.08 -9.71 29.10
N LYS A 345 0.45 -9.35 27.85
CA LYS A 345 -0.50 -9.24 26.74
C LYS A 345 -1.20 -10.56 26.43
N GLN A 346 -0.47 -11.68 26.47
CA GLN A 346 -1.03 -13.03 26.28
C GLN A 346 -2.02 -13.40 27.41
N GLU A 347 -1.69 -13.10 28.66
CA GLU A 347 -2.58 -13.37 29.81
C GLU A 347 -3.87 -12.54 29.69
N ARG A 348 -3.76 -11.26 29.35
CA ARG A 348 -4.93 -10.39 29.11
C ARG A 348 -5.76 -10.85 27.91
N GLY A 349 -5.11 -11.24 26.81
CA GLY A 349 -5.79 -11.80 25.64
C GLY A 349 -6.55 -13.09 25.95
N LYS A 350 -5.96 -14.02 26.67
CA LYS A 350 -6.63 -15.25 27.11
C LYS A 350 -7.82 -14.96 28.03
N ARG A 351 -7.69 -13.97 28.93
CA ARG A 351 -8.78 -13.51 29.78
C ARG A 351 -9.93 -12.92 28.96
N ALA A 352 -9.63 -12.11 27.94
CA ALA A 352 -10.63 -11.56 27.04
C ALA A 352 -11.36 -12.65 26.23
N ILE A 353 -10.64 -13.65 25.72
CA ILE A 353 -11.23 -14.80 25.02
C ILE A 353 -12.16 -15.58 25.96
N GLN A 354 -11.74 -15.86 27.19
CA GLN A 354 -12.57 -16.56 28.16
C GLN A 354 -13.80 -15.74 28.54
N ALA A 355 -13.63 -14.43 28.77
CA ALA A 355 -14.74 -13.53 29.09
C ALA A 355 -15.77 -13.48 27.95
N LEU A 356 -15.34 -13.52 26.67
CA LEU A 356 -16.24 -13.58 25.54
C LEU A 356 -17.04 -14.90 25.51
N LYS A 357 -16.38 -16.03 25.78
CA LYS A 357 -17.04 -17.34 25.88
C LYS A 357 -18.10 -17.37 26.99
N ASP A 358 -17.75 -16.88 28.18
CA ASP A 358 -18.66 -16.86 29.34
C ASP A 358 -19.81 -15.87 29.15
N TYR A 359 -19.56 -14.70 28.55
CA TYR A 359 -20.59 -13.73 28.17
C TYR A 359 -21.63 -14.36 27.23
N ARG A 360 -21.18 -15.06 26.19
CA ARG A 360 -22.07 -15.75 25.22
C ARG A 360 -22.81 -16.94 25.84
N ALA A 361 -22.20 -17.62 26.80
CA ALA A 361 -22.87 -18.67 27.58
C ALA A 361 -23.88 -18.10 28.58
N GLY A 362 -24.06 -16.79 28.66
CA GLY A 362 -24.98 -16.12 29.59
C GLY A 362 -24.48 -16.04 31.02
N LYS A 363 -23.22 -16.37 31.29
CA LYS A 363 -22.61 -16.30 32.61
C LYS A 363 -22.15 -14.90 32.90
N ASP A 364 -22.54 -14.34 34.04
CA ASP A 364 -22.11 -13.05 34.58
C ASP A 364 -21.78 -11.99 33.48
N LYS A 365 -22.77 -11.64 32.70
CA LYS A 365 -22.60 -10.76 31.52
C LYS A 365 -22.00 -9.40 31.87
N GLU A 366 -22.33 -8.85 33.05
CA GLU A 366 -21.83 -7.53 33.43
C GLU A 366 -20.31 -7.53 33.71
N THR A 367 -19.83 -8.51 34.47
CA THR A 367 -18.40 -8.65 34.79
C THR A 367 -17.60 -8.98 33.52
N ASN A 368 -18.10 -9.91 32.70
CA ASN A 368 -17.44 -10.28 31.45
C ASN A 368 -17.39 -9.12 30.45
N LYS A 369 -18.43 -8.29 30.37
CA LYS A 369 -18.40 -7.08 29.55
C LYS A 369 -17.32 -6.10 29.99
N LYS A 370 -17.19 -5.85 31.30
CA LYS A 370 -16.10 -5.00 31.85
C LYS A 370 -14.71 -5.53 31.51
N ILE A 371 -14.51 -6.85 31.54
CA ILE A 371 -13.25 -7.49 31.13
C ILE A 371 -13.00 -7.26 29.63
N LEU A 372 -14.00 -7.46 28.78
CA LEU A 372 -13.89 -7.22 27.35
C LEU A 372 -13.56 -5.75 27.06
N ASP A 373 -14.25 -4.81 27.69
CA ASP A 373 -14.01 -3.37 27.50
C ASP A 373 -12.55 -2.97 27.85
N SER A 374 -11.94 -3.66 28.84
CA SER A 374 -10.55 -3.39 29.26
C SER A 374 -9.48 -4.11 28.44
N ASP A 375 -9.76 -5.33 28.00
CA ASP A 375 -8.75 -6.25 27.48
C ASP A 375 -8.91 -6.59 25.99
N MET A 376 -9.98 -6.13 25.34
CA MET A 376 -10.24 -6.43 23.92
C MET A 376 -9.08 -5.99 23.00
N LYS A 377 -8.39 -4.92 23.35
CA LYS A 377 -7.19 -4.46 22.62
C LYS A 377 -6.02 -5.45 22.64
N TYR A 378 -6.05 -6.46 23.49
CA TYR A 378 -5.05 -7.53 23.56
C TYR A 378 -5.64 -8.88 23.11
N PHE A 379 -6.85 -8.91 22.60
CA PHE A 379 -7.59 -10.14 22.27
C PHE A 379 -6.77 -11.08 21.38
N GLY A 380 -6.13 -10.55 20.33
CA GLY A 380 -5.31 -11.32 19.40
C GLY A 380 -4.08 -11.97 20.05
N TYR A 381 -3.52 -11.37 21.09
CA TYR A 381 -2.36 -11.93 21.78
C TYR A 381 -2.67 -13.25 22.53
N GLY A 382 -3.95 -13.50 22.84
CA GLY A 382 -4.38 -14.77 23.42
C GLY A 382 -4.13 -15.98 22.52
N TYR A 383 -3.94 -15.76 21.23
CA TYR A 383 -3.64 -16.80 20.23
C TYR A 383 -2.15 -16.93 19.90
N ILE A 384 -1.31 -15.99 20.31
CA ILE A 384 0.14 -16.03 20.12
C ILE A 384 0.73 -17.04 21.10
N LYS A 385 1.45 -18.04 20.59
CA LYS A 385 2.08 -19.10 21.43
C LYS A 385 3.54 -18.83 21.69
N ASP A 386 4.26 -18.28 20.71
CA ASP A 386 5.69 -18.06 20.74
C ASP A 386 6.04 -16.63 20.32
N ALA A 387 7.12 -16.09 20.89
CA ALA A 387 7.61 -14.76 20.59
C ALA A 387 7.94 -14.55 19.08
N ASN A 388 8.47 -15.59 18.43
CA ASN A 388 8.80 -15.53 17.01
C ASN A 388 7.55 -15.35 16.12
N GLN A 389 6.36 -15.78 16.59
CA GLN A 389 5.11 -15.56 15.85
C GLN A 389 4.68 -14.09 15.82
N LEU A 390 5.14 -13.28 16.79
CA LEU A 390 4.80 -11.86 16.88
C LEU A 390 5.65 -11.01 15.93
N VAL A 391 6.81 -11.47 15.55
CA VAL A 391 7.78 -10.69 14.79
C VAL A 391 7.55 -10.89 13.30
N PRO A 392 7.32 -9.80 12.52
CA PRO A 392 7.27 -9.88 11.06
C PRO A 392 8.59 -10.41 10.50
N TYR A 393 8.54 -11.10 9.34
CA TYR A 393 9.75 -11.63 8.73
C TYR A 393 10.74 -10.51 8.36
N ILE A 394 11.78 -10.38 9.16
CA ILE A 394 12.73 -9.26 9.13
C ILE A 394 13.41 -9.09 7.77
N PRO A 395 13.96 -10.13 7.11
CA PRO A 395 14.68 -9.94 5.85
C PRO A 395 13.86 -9.28 4.74
N ILE A 396 12.62 -9.68 4.54
CA ILE A 396 11.73 -9.05 3.55
C ILE A 396 11.48 -7.59 3.90
N ASN A 397 11.12 -7.29 5.15
CA ASN A 397 10.84 -5.93 5.59
C ASN A 397 12.07 -5.02 5.46
N PHE A 398 13.23 -5.53 5.85
CA PHE A 398 14.50 -4.80 5.79
C PHE A 398 14.86 -4.42 4.35
N TRP A 399 14.90 -5.40 3.43
CA TRP A 399 15.32 -5.16 2.06
C TRP A 399 14.27 -4.40 1.23
N ALA A 400 12.99 -4.68 1.43
CA ALA A 400 11.93 -3.96 0.75
C ALA A 400 11.92 -2.47 1.12
N PHE A 401 12.10 -2.14 2.41
CA PHE A 401 12.19 -0.76 2.86
C PHE A 401 13.38 -0.01 2.23
N ARG A 402 14.58 -0.62 2.21
CA ARG A 402 15.78 -0.02 1.59
C ARG A 402 15.62 0.14 0.09
N THR A 403 15.04 -0.82 -0.58
CA THR A 403 14.77 -0.74 -2.03
C THR A 403 13.81 0.43 -2.33
N MET A 404 12.73 0.54 -1.60
CA MET A 404 11.76 1.63 -1.77
C MET A 404 12.41 3.01 -1.55
N VAL A 405 13.11 3.19 -0.44
CA VAL A 405 13.73 4.49 -0.09
C VAL A 405 14.87 4.82 -1.04
N GLY A 406 15.73 3.87 -1.34
CA GLY A 406 16.87 4.07 -2.25
C GLY A 406 16.43 4.45 -3.67
N LEU A 407 15.43 3.77 -4.21
CA LEU A 407 14.84 4.11 -5.50
C LEU A 407 14.09 5.45 -5.45
N GLY A 408 13.41 5.77 -4.35
CA GLY A 408 12.79 7.08 -4.15
C GLY A 408 13.79 8.22 -4.25
N CYS A 409 14.95 8.10 -3.60
CA CYS A 409 16.06 9.06 -3.73
C CYS A 409 16.59 9.14 -5.16
N LEU A 410 16.73 8.01 -5.83
CA LEU A 410 17.16 7.96 -7.23
C LEU A 410 16.18 8.72 -8.14
N PHE A 411 14.88 8.59 -7.94
CA PHE A 411 13.87 9.29 -8.75
C PHE A 411 13.98 10.80 -8.61
N ILE A 412 14.18 11.34 -7.41
CA ILE A 412 14.41 12.78 -7.20
C ILE A 412 15.60 13.24 -8.05
N LEU A 413 16.72 12.52 -7.99
CA LEU A 413 17.92 12.86 -8.74
C LEU A 413 17.71 12.78 -10.25
N VAL A 414 17.08 11.71 -10.75
CA VAL A 414 16.88 11.51 -12.19
C VAL A 414 15.90 12.51 -12.76
N PHE A 415 14.77 12.80 -12.10
CA PHE A 415 13.83 13.82 -12.60
C PHE A 415 14.43 15.20 -12.59
N ALA A 416 15.21 15.57 -11.56
CA ALA A 416 15.94 16.84 -11.52
C ALA A 416 16.97 16.91 -12.66
N LEU A 417 17.70 15.84 -12.90
CA LEU A 417 18.68 15.75 -14.00
C LEU A 417 18.02 15.84 -15.38
N MET A 418 16.89 15.16 -15.57
CA MET A 418 16.10 15.26 -16.81
C MET A 418 15.69 16.70 -17.10
N LEU A 419 15.18 17.42 -16.12
CA LEU A 419 14.82 18.83 -16.24
C LEU A 419 16.05 19.71 -16.51
N PHE A 420 17.12 19.50 -15.77
CA PHE A 420 18.35 20.25 -15.97
C PHE A 420 18.87 20.13 -17.42
N ILE A 421 18.93 18.90 -17.94
CA ILE A 421 19.41 18.66 -19.31
C ILE A 421 18.39 19.19 -20.34
N LEU A 422 17.10 19.06 -20.10
CA LEU A 422 16.07 19.59 -21.00
C LEU A 422 16.16 21.11 -21.18
N TYR A 423 16.47 21.85 -20.11
CA TYR A 423 16.53 23.32 -20.16
C TYR A 423 17.91 23.90 -20.52
N ARG A 424 18.97 23.13 -20.29
CA ARG A 424 20.34 23.62 -20.48
C ARG A 424 21.07 23.03 -21.67
N LYS A 425 20.61 21.87 -22.16
CA LYS A 425 21.24 21.10 -23.24
C LYS A 425 20.18 20.50 -24.15
N ASP A 426 20.60 19.86 -25.22
CA ASP A 426 19.73 19.10 -26.09
C ASP A 426 19.53 17.67 -25.55
N ILE A 427 18.36 17.39 -24.99
CA ILE A 427 18.02 16.09 -24.38
C ILE A 427 18.02 14.92 -25.40
N THR A 428 18.05 15.23 -26.69
CA THR A 428 18.11 14.18 -27.74
C THR A 428 19.50 13.56 -27.88
N ARG A 429 20.55 14.20 -27.36
CA ARG A 429 21.95 13.76 -27.52
C ARG A 429 22.41 12.72 -26.53
N PRO A 430 22.18 12.82 -25.19
CA PRO A 430 22.76 11.92 -24.21
C PRO A 430 22.01 10.58 -24.17
N ARG A 431 22.42 9.60 -24.99
CA ARG A 431 21.78 8.27 -25.05
C ARG A 431 21.73 7.59 -23.68
N TRP A 432 22.77 7.71 -22.87
CA TRP A 432 22.79 7.12 -21.53
C TRP A 432 21.63 7.60 -20.65
N LEU A 433 21.28 8.89 -20.76
CA LEU A 433 20.14 9.45 -20.02
C LEU A 433 18.82 8.89 -20.53
N GLN A 434 18.71 8.66 -21.85
CA GLN A 434 17.50 8.05 -22.44
C GLN A 434 17.34 6.59 -22.00
N TYR A 435 18.44 5.82 -21.91
CA TYR A 435 18.39 4.47 -21.31
C TYR A 435 18.06 4.51 -19.83
N LEU A 436 18.62 5.46 -19.07
CA LEU A 436 18.26 5.66 -17.66
C LEU A 436 16.78 6.00 -17.51
N GLY A 437 16.25 6.90 -18.36
CA GLY A 437 14.82 7.23 -18.39
C GLY A 437 13.94 6.01 -18.70
N LEU A 438 14.35 5.16 -19.63
CA LEU A 438 13.63 3.92 -19.93
C LEU A 438 13.66 2.95 -18.75
N ALA A 439 14.78 2.87 -18.04
CA ALA A 439 14.93 2.02 -16.84
C ALA A 439 14.08 2.51 -15.66
N LEU A 440 13.62 3.78 -15.64
CA LEU A 440 12.72 4.27 -14.59
C LEU A 440 11.41 3.48 -14.53
N ILE A 441 10.93 2.94 -15.67
CA ILE A 441 9.68 2.18 -15.70
C ILE A 441 9.75 0.98 -14.74
N PRO A 442 10.61 -0.04 -14.95
CA PRO A 442 10.67 -1.17 -14.05
C PRO A 442 11.11 -0.79 -12.63
N LEU A 443 12.00 0.21 -12.47
CA LEU A 443 12.44 0.66 -11.15
C LEU A 443 11.31 1.28 -10.34
N ALA A 444 10.39 2.02 -10.97
CA ALA A 444 9.24 2.59 -10.29
C ALA A 444 8.26 1.52 -9.83
N TYR A 445 8.03 0.48 -10.62
CA TYR A 445 7.24 -0.68 -10.20
C TYR A 445 7.89 -1.41 -9.03
N ILE A 446 9.20 -1.67 -9.08
CA ILE A 446 9.94 -2.31 -7.98
C ILE A 446 9.83 -1.49 -6.70
N ALA A 447 9.97 -0.17 -6.77
CA ALA A 447 9.84 0.70 -5.60
C ALA A 447 8.42 0.66 -5.02
N SER A 448 7.39 0.72 -5.87
CA SER A 448 5.99 0.70 -5.48
C SER A 448 5.59 -0.63 -4.83
N GLU A 449 5.96 -1.77 -5.42
CA GLU A 449 5.75 -3.10 -4.85
C GLU A 449 6.52 -3.30 -3.55
N SER A 450 7.76 -2.79 -3.46
CA SER A 450 8.54 -2.83 -2.23
C SER A 450 7.84 -2.09 -1.09
N GLY A 451 7.23 -0.94 -1.37
CA GLY A 451 6.42 -0.20 -0.39
C GLY A 451 5.22 -1.02 0.11
N TRP A 452 4.54 -1.72 -0.80
CA TRP A 452 3.43 -2.60 -0.46
C TRP A 452 3.88 -3.81 0.37
N LEU A 453 5.03 -4.42 0.02
CA LEU A 453 5.62 -5.48 0.84
C LEU A 453 5.89 -5.01 2.27
N VAL A 454 6.48 -3.84 2.46
CA VAL A 454 6.68 -3.26 3.82
C VAL A 454 5.36 -3.06 4.53
N ALA A 455 4.34 -2.54 3.84
CA ALA A 455 3.04 -2.30 4.45
C ALA A 455 2.38 -3.58 4.95
N GLU A 456 2.40 -4.66 4.15
CA GLU A 456 1.64 -5.88 4.40
C GLU A 456 2.43 -6.97 5.14
N PHE A 457 3.71 -7.19 4.82
CA PHE A 457 4.55 -8.10 5.61
C PHE A 457 4.92 -7.49 6.97
N GLY A 458 5.08 -6.17 7.03
CA GLY A 458 5.41 -5.49 8.28
C GLY A 458 4.29 -5.51 9.33
N ARG A 459 3.04 -5.74 8.95
CA ARG A 459 1.92 -5.89 9.88
C ARG A 459 1.69 -7.32 10.38
N GLN A 460 2.36 -8.31 9.81
CA GLN A 460 2.22 -9.69 10.27
C GLN A 460 2.65 -9.82 11.75
N PRO A 461 1.98 -10.69 12.54
CA PRO A 461 0.97 -11.69 12.15
C PRO A 461 -0.48 -11.15 12.08
N TRP A 462 -0.67 -9.85 12.13
CA TRP A 462 -1.98 -9.23 12.30
C TRP A 462 -2.72 -9.02 10.98
N THR A 463 -3.97 -9.41 10.94
CA THR A 463 -4.96 -8.88 9.99
C THR A 463 -5.54 -7.57 10.52
N ILE A 464 -5.89 -7.52 11.81
CA ILE A 464 -6.21 -6.28 12.52
C ILE A 464 -5.25 -6.18 13.69
N GLN A 465 -4.52 -5.09 13.75
CA GLN A 465 -3.46 -4.88 14.73
C GLN A 465 -3.91 -5.23 16.15
N ASP A 466 -3.19 -6.10 16.82
CA ASP A 466 -3.37 -6.58 18.20
C ASP A 466 -4.69 -7.34 18.47
N MET A 467 -5.67 -7.28 17.58
CA MET A 467 -7.01 -7.84 17.79
C MET A 467 -7.26 -9.14 17.03
N LEU A 468 -6.84 -9.25 15.76
CA LEU A 468 -7.15 -10.40 14.92
C LEU A 468 -5.90 -10.89 14.18
N PRO A 469 -5.32 -12.04 14.58
CA PRO A 469 -4.21 -12.62 13.84
C PRO A 469 -4.68 -13.22 12.51
N THR A 470 -3.77 -13.35 11.55
CA THR A 470 -4.06 -13.77 10.18
C THR A 470 -4.73 -15.15 10.12
N TRP A 471 -4.29 -16.11 10.94
CA TRP A 471 -4.88 -17.46 10.96
C TRP A 471 -6.30 -17.52 11.55
N ALA A 472 -6.74 -16.50 12.26
CA ALA A 472 -8.11 -16.38 12.77
C ALA A 472 -9.04 -15.64 11.79
N ALA A 473 -8.49 -14.96 10.80
CA ALA A 473 -9.21 -14.11 9.86
C ALA A 473 -9.74 -14.85 8.63
N VAL A 474 -9.15 -16.01 8.29
CA VAL A 474 -9.49 -16.79 7.08
C VAL A 474 -10.81 -17.53 7.21
N SER A 475 -11.40 -17.84 6.06
CA SER A 475 -12.60 -18.68 5.95
C SER A 475 -12.29 -20.16 6.21
N ASP A 476 -13.28 -20.90 6.66
CA ASP A 476 -13.21 -22.37 6.77
C ASP A 476 -13.41 -23.01 5.39
N LEU A 477 -12.32 -23.14 4.65
CA LEU A 477 -12.29 -23.69 3.30
C LEU A 477 -11.24 -24.80 3.22
N SER A 478 -11.38 -25.68 2.24
CA SER A 478 -10.36 -26.70 1.98
C SER A 478 -9.09 -26.09 1.37
N SER A 479 -7.93 -26.43 1.89
CA SER A 479 -6.63 -25.95 1.37
C SER A 479 -6.44 -26.29 -0.11
N GLY A 480 -6.91 -27.48 -0.56
CA GLY A 480 -6.86 -27.88 -1.97
C GLY A 480 -7.73 -27.01 -2.89
N GLY A 481 -8.91 -26.58 -2.43
CA GLY A 481 -9.76 -25.66 -3.19
C GLY A 481 -9.13 -24.30 -3.37
N ILE A 482 -8.49 -23.75 -2.32
CA ILE A 482 -7.80 -22.46 -2.40
C ILE A 482 -6.54 -22.57 -3.27
N ALA A 483 -5.76 -23.65 -3.15
CA ALA A 483 -4.63 -23.89 -4.01
C ALA A 483 -5.04 -23.93 -5.50
N PHE A 484 -6.15 -24.59 -5.82
CA PHE A 484 -6.67 -24.60 -7.20
C PHE A 484 -7.01 -23.19 -7.69
N THR A 485 -7.72 -22.38 -6.90
CA THR A 485 -8.06 -21.00 -7.28
C THR A 485 -6.84 -20.11 -7.36
N PHE A 486 -5.82 -20.31 -6.52
CA PHE A 486 -4.53 -19.63 -6.61
C PHE A 486 -3.86 -19.84 -7.97
N PHE A 487 -3.71 -21.10 -8.41
CA PHE A 487 -3.10 -21.38 -9.71
C PHE A 487 -3.96 -20.90 -10.88
N LEU A 488 -5.29 -20.98 -10.76
CA LEU A 488 -6.21 -20.42 -11.76
C LEU A 488 -6.00 -18.91 -11.91
N PHE A 489 -5.93 -18.16 -10.81
CA PHE A 489 -5.71 -16.72 -10.83
C PHE A 489 -4.30 -16.36 -11.28
N LEU A 490 -3.28 -17.13 -10.91
CA LEU A 490 -1.92 -16.94 -11.41
C LEU A 490 -1.87 -17.00 -12.95
N VAL A 491 -2.51 -18.00 -13.54
CA VAL A 491 -2.58 -18.14 -15.01
C VAL A 491 -3.40 -16.99 -15.62
N LEU A 492 -4.56 -16.68 -15.05
CA LEU A 492 -5.45 -15.61 -15.54
C LEU A 492 -4.75 -14.25 -15.51
N PHE A 493 -4.19 -13.87 -14.36
CA PHE A 493 -3.54 -12.56 -14.21
C PHE A 493 -2.28 -12.44 -15.06
N THR A 494 -1.49 -13.52 -15.17
CA THR A 494 -0.33 -13.55 -16.07
C THR A 494 -0.75 -13.37 -17.54
N ALA A 495 -1.82 -14.02 -17.95
CA ALA A 495 -2.38 -13.84 -19.29
C ALA A 495 -2.87 -12.40 -19.52
N MET A 496 -3.62 -11.83 -18.56
CA MET A 496 -4.09 -10.45 -18.61
C MET A 496 -2.93 -9.45 -18.72
N LEU A 497 -1.91 -9.58 -17.86
CA LEU A 497 -0.71 -8.74 -17.89
C LEU A 497 0.05 -8.86 -19.22
N THR A 498 0.19 -10.08 -19.74
CA THR A 498 0.85 -10.33 -21.03
C THR A 498 0.09 -9.65 -22.18
N VAL A 499 -1.23 -9.75 -22.19
CA VAL A 499 -2.10 -9.10 -23.18
C VAL A 499 -2.00 -7.57 -23.06
N GLU A 500 -2.05 -7.04 -21.85
CA GLU A 500 -1.91 -5.60 -21.61
C GLU A 500 -0.57 -5.06 -22.12
N ILE A 501 0.54 -5.67 -21.70
CA ILE A 501 1.88 -5.26 -22.16
C ILE A 501 1.97 -5.32 -23.69
N SER A 502 1.44 -6.36 -24.31
CA SER A 502 1.42 -6.51 -25.75
C SER A 502 0.64 -5.38 -26.44
N ILE A 503 -0.56 -5.05 -25.93
CA ILE A 503 -1.39 -3.98 -26.48
C ILE A 503 -0.75 -2.61 -26.23
N MET A 504 -0.23 -2.36 -25.02
CA MET A 504 0.51 -1.15 -24.67
C MET A 504 1.70 -0.92 -25.60
N CYS A 505 2.56 -1.93 -25.76
CA CYS A 505 3.71 -1.87 -26.67
C CYS A 505 3.28 -1.60 -28.12
N LYS A 506 2.17 -2.21 -28.57
CA LYS A 506 1.63 -1.98 -29.93
C LYS A 506 1.15 -0.53 -30.09
N GLN A 507 0.46 0.02 -29.08
CA GLN A 507 -0.01 1.42 -29.12
C GLN A 507 1.17 2.40 -29.03
N ILE A 508 2.16 2.15 -28.20
CA ILE A 508 3.39 2.96 -28.12
C ILE A 508 4.14 2.92 -29.46
N LYS A 509 4.29 1.76 -30.07
CA LYS A 509 4.92 1.63 -31.41
C LYS A 509 4.13 2.37 -32.51
N LYS A 510 2.80 2.37 -32.45
CA LYS A 510 1.95 3.13 -33.37
C LYS A 510 2.14 4.64 -33.20
N GLY A 511 2.23 5.11 -31.96
CA GLY A 511 2.37 6.51 -31.61
C GLY A 511 1.08 7.31 -31.69
N PRO A 512 1.16 8.64 -31.43
CA PRO A 512 0.04 9.55 -31.62
C PRO A 512 -0.27 9.75 -33.12
N ALA A 513 -1.51 10.10 -33.39
CA ALA A 513 -1.92 10.64 -34.72
C ALA A 513 -1.56 12.15 -34.70
N LEU A 514 -0.36 12.48 -35.12
CA LEU A 514 0.14 13.87 -35.27
C LEU A 514 0.07 14.30 -36.71
#